data_1e9ee33f9c0cf7868353ada96f6a7a82
#
_entry.id   1e9ee33f9c0cf7868353ada96f6a7a82
#
_cell.length_a   1.000
_cell.length_b   1.000
_cell.length_c   1.000
_cell.angle_alpha   90.00
_cell.angle_beta   90.00
_cell.angle_gamma   90.00
#
_symmetry.space_group_name_H-M   'P 1'
#
loop_
_entity.id
_entity.type
_entity.pdbx_description
1 polymer ?
#
loop_
_entity_poly.entity_id
_entity_poly.type
_entity_poly.pdbx_seq_one_letter_code
_entity_poly.pdbx_strand_id
1 'polypeptide(L)'
;EEIERHNKAFRAEELGRKFGWKWRLASSSALAEAGHYQPAHLAGVSWPWRLEQSHAMLIGTTGTGKTVALTELVAEARERGQRAVIFDLTGAFIEAFYDPARDIILNPVDVRCPLWSVFNDCTTEAEFHAAAEALVPHDGGGSEQFWVLAARMLFVEMCLHLARAGTPTNEDLARRLMTADLSEVHKLMRGTMADPLTAPEA
;
A
#
# COMPACT_ATOMS: atom_id res chain seq x y z
N GLU A 1 -9.82 25.78 15.66
CA GLU A 1 -9.27 26.31 16.95
C GLU A 1 -8.22 25.38 17.56
N GLU A 2 -8.48 24.08 17.66
CA GLU A 2 -7.55 23.13 18.28
C GLU A 2 -6.30 22.90 17.41
N ILE A 3 -6.47 22.76 16.12
CA ILE A 3 -5.38 22.69 15.12
C ILE A 3 -4.56 23.99 15.13
N GLU A 4 -5.21 25.14 15.21
CA GLU A 4 -4.51 26.43 15.29
C GLU A 4 -3.74 26.60 16.58
N ARG A 5 -4.31 26.19 17.72
CA ARG A 5 -3.63 26.18 19.02
C ARG A 5 -2.40 25.27 19.00
N HIS A 6 -2.57 24.05 18.49
CA HIS A 6 -1.49 23.09 18.34
C HIS A 6 -0.40 23.63 17.42
N ASN A 7 -0.78 24.18 16.28
CA ASN A 7 0.10 24.80 15.31
C ASN A 7 0.90 25.96 15.90
N LYS A 8 0.29 26.79 16.74
CA LYS A 8 0.91 27.91 17.43
C LYS A 8 1.87 27.45 18.53
N ALA A 9 1.45 26.50 19.36
CA ALA A 9 2.26 25.97 20.45
C ALA A 9 3.50 25.22 19.95
N PHE A 10 3.30 24.33 18.98
CA PHE A 10 4.36 23.52 18.39
C PHE A 10 5.43 24.36 17.69
N ARG A 11 5.04 25.40 16.98
CA ARG A 11 5.99 26.33 16.36
C ARG A 11 6.78 27.15 17.38
N ALA A 12 6.11 27.61 18.44
CA ALA A 12 6.75 28.36 19.48
C ALA A 12 7.90 27.57 20.09
N GLU A 13 7.64 26.31 20.40
CA GLU A 13 8.61 25.45 21.08
C GLU A 13 9.77 25.05 20.17
N GLU A 14 9.52 24.71 18.92
CA GLU A 14 10.55 24.16 18.05
C GLU A 14 11.40 25.22 17.37
N LEU A 15 10.81 26.29 16.87
CA LEU A 15 11.55 27.39 16.28
C LEU A 15 12.33 28.19 17.34
N GLY A 16 11.78 28.33 18.54
CA GLY A 16 12.49 28.88 19.67
C GLY A 16 13.70 28.04 20.05
N ARG A 17 13.60 26.73 20.03
CA ARG A 17 14.70 25.79 20.34
C ARG A 17 15.80 25.78 19.26
N LYS A 18 15.39 25.81 17.99
CA LYS A 18 16.28 25.60 16.84
C LYS A 18 16.98 26.89 16.37
N PHE A 19 16.32 28.03 16.46
CA PHE A 19 16.78 29.29 15.84
C PHE A 19 16.82 30.48 16.79
N GLY A 20 16.47 30.27 18.05
CA GLY A 20 16.44 31.33 19.05
C GLY A 20 15.37 32.38 18.78
N TRP A 21 15.41 33.48 19.57
CA TRP A 21 14.38 34.51 19.57
C TRP A 21 14.21 35.29 18.25
N LYS A 22 15.17 35.22 17.34
CA LYS A 22 15.11 35.90 16.04
C LYS A 22 14.13 35.28 15.05
N TRP A 23 13.73 34.04 15.29
CA TRP A 23 12.72 33.39 14.46
C TRP A 23 11.33 33.64 15.04
N ARG A 24 10.73 34.72 14.62
CA ARG A 24 9.29 34.86 14.79
C ARG A 24 8.59 33.74 14.08
N LEU A 25 7.71 33.11 14.79
CA LEU A 25 6.84 32.05 14.31
C LEU A 25 6.11 32.49 13.04
N ALA A 26 6.66 32.13 11.90
CA ALA A 26 5.92 32.26 10.68
C ALA A 26 4.72 31.32 10.77
N SER A 27 3.54 31.85 10.57
CA SER A 27 2.34 31.02 10.39
C SER A 27 2.49 30.20 9.11
N SER A 28 1.78 29.08 8.96
CA SER A 28 1.77 28.35 7.69
C SER A 28 1.42 29.28 6.53
N SER A 29 0.49 30.23 6.79
CA SER A 29 0.13 31.30 5.86
C SER A 29 1.32 32.19 5.50
N ALA A 30 2.11 32.62 6.47
CA ALA A 30 3.29 33.48 6.21
C ALA A 30 4.39 32.74 5.44
N LEU A 31 4.56 31.43 5.65
CA LEU A 31 5.46 30.61 4.85
C LEU A 31 4.94 30.40 3.43
N ALA A 32 3.62 30.26 3.26
CA ALA A 32 2.98 30.17 1.97
C ALA A 32 3.07 31.49 1.20
N GLU A 33 2.81 32.62 1.84
CA GLU A 33 2.96 33.96 1.27
C GLU A 33 4.41 34.24 0.83
N ALA A 34 5.38 33.72 1.55
CA ALA A 34 6.79 33.78 1.20
C ALA A 34 7.20 32.78 0.10
N GLY A 35 6.29 31.96 -0.42
CA GLY A 35 6.57 30.96 -1.44
C GLY A 35 7.40 29.75 -0.98
N HIS A 36 7.60 29.63 0.34
CA HIS A 36 8.41 28.53 0.89
C HIS A 36 7.61 27.28 1.21
N TYR A 37 6.29 27.38 1.31
CA TYR A 37 5.43 26.27 1.69
C TYR A 37 3.96 26.56 1.34
N GLN A 38 3.29 25.56 0.79
CA GLN A 38 1.85 25.57 0.57
C GLN A 38 1.18 24.58 1.54
N PRO A 39 0.50 25.06 2.59
CA PRO A 39 -0.14 24.19 3.57
C PRO A 39 -1.31 23.42 2.98
N ALA A 40 -1.53 22.19 3.44
CA ALA A 40 -2.80 21.53 3.25
C ALA A 40 -3.88 22.20 4.11
N HIS A 41 -5.11 22.13 3.68
CA HIS A 41 -6.25 22.62 4.42
C HIS A 41 -7.18 21.47 4.78
N LEU A 42 -7.75 21.55 5.95
CA LEU A 42 -8.80 20.67 6.41
C LEU A 42 -9.96 21.52 6.94
N ALA A 43 -11.10 21.44 6.29
CA ALA A 43 -12.26 22.25 6.60
C ALA A 43 -11.94 23.78 6.67
N GLY A 44 -11.13 24.26 5.72
CA GLY A 44 -10.72 25.68 5.65
C GLY A 44 -9.64 26.11 6.64
N VAL A 45 -9.13 25.19 7.48
CA VAL A 45 -8.05 25.47 8.44
C VAL A 45 -6.73 24.91 7.92
N SER A 46 -5.68 25.74 7.86
CA SER A 46 -4.36 25.30 7.46
C SER A 46 -3.82 24.19 8.35
N TRP A 47 -3.51 23.05 7.76
CA TRP A 47 -2.93 21.92 8.47
C TRP A 47 -1.51 22.29 8.94
N PRO A 48 -1.11 21.93 10.17
CA PRO A 48 0.23 22.19 10.64
C PRO A 48 1.27 21.48 9.76
N TRP A 49 2.14 22.21 9.07
CA TRP A 49 3.06 21.67 8.08
C TRP A 49 3.91 20.49 8.56
N ARG A 50 4.26 20.45 9.84
CA ARG A 50 5.00 19.32 10.42
C ARG A 50 4.12 18.14 10.75
N LEU A 51 2.83 18.34 10.90
CA LEU A 51 1.86 17.26 11.12
C LEU A 51 1.36 16.65 9.81
N GLU A 52 1.65 17.25 8.67
CA GLU A 52 1.36 16.62 7.37
C GLU A 52 2.10 15.29 7.16
N GLN A 53 3.23 15.12 7.84
CA GLN A 53 4.00 13.87 7.83
C GLN A 53 3.53 12.85 8.87
N SER A 54 2.57 13.23 9.70
CA SER A 54 2.02 12.39 10.76
C SER A 54 0.72 11.73 10.30
N HIS A 55 0.36 10.64 10.97
CA HIS A 55 -0.92 9.99 10.72
C HIS A 55 -2.07 10.82 11.29
N ALA A 56 -3.19 10.89 10.56
CA ALA A 56 -4.40 11.55 11.00
C ALA A 56 -5.57 10.56 10.94
N MET A 57 -6.49 10.67 11.90
CA MET A 57 -7.71 9.89 11.94
C MET A 57 -8.92 10.82 12.01
N LEU A 58 -9.85 10.68 11.07
CA LEU A 58 -11.12 11.40 11.07
C LEU A 58 -12.20 10.50 11.63
N ILE A 59 -12.72 10.86 12.80
CA ILE A 59 -13.77 10.11 13.52
C ILE A 59 -15.08 10.88 13.46
N GLY A 60 -16.16 10.18 13.21
CA GLY A 60 -17.50 10.77 13.20
C GLY A 60 -18.54 9.80 12.64
N THR A 61 -19.81 10.08 12.89
CA THR A 61 -20.95 9.34 12.35
C THR A 61 -21.11 9.60 10.84
N THR A 62 -22.03 8.89 10.18
CA THR A 62 -22.38 9.14 8.79
C THR A 62 -22.93 10.58 8.64
N GLY A 63 -22.57 11.25 7.55
CA GLY A 63 -23.01 12.62 7.27
C GLY A 63 -22.21 13.75 7.95
N THR A 64 -21.18 13.45 8.75
CA THR A 64 -20.35 14.48 9.43
C THR A 64 -19.26 15.12 8.56
N GLY A 65 -19.25 14.84 7.26
CA GLY A 65 -18.30 15.48 6.34
C GLY A 65 -16.91 14.82 6.25
N LYS A 66 -16.70 13.62 6.80
CA LYS A 66 -15.40 12.92 6.72
C LYS A 66 -14.90 12.75 5.28
N THR A 67 -15.78 12.28 4.41
CA THR A 67 -15.45 12.08 2.98
C THR A 67 -15.15 13.41 2.31
N VAL A 68 -15.91 14.47 2.64
CA VAL A 68 -15.65 15.83 2.10
C VAL A 68 -14.25 16.29 2.49
N ALA A 69 -13.89 16.16 3.76
CA ALA A 69 -12.55 16.54 4.23
C ALA A 69 -11.43 15.73 3.55
N LEU A 70 -11.63 14.43 3.34
CA LEU A 70 -10.67 13.60 2.59
C LEU A 70 -10.60 14.01 1.11
N THR A 71 -11.74 14.34 0.50
CA THR A 71 -11.81 14.84 -0.88
C THR A 71 -11.02 16.14 -1.05
N GLU A 72 -11.14 17.07 -0.10
CA GLU A 72 -10.35 18.31 -0.08
C GLU A 72 -8.85 18.01 -0.02
N LEU A 73 -8.41 17.12 0.87
CA LEU A 73 -7.00 16.73 0.99
C LEU A 73 -6.46 16.07 -0.29
N VAL A 74 -7.25 15.21 -0.93
CA VAL A 74 -6.86 14.57 -2.19
C VAL A 74 -6.76 15.60 -3.32
N ALA A 75 -7.70 16.54 -3.41
CA ALA A 75 -7.66 17.62 -4.39
C ALA A 75 -6.39 18.46 -4.23
N GLU A 76 -6.08 18.90 -3.00
CA GLU A 76 -4.87 19.66 -2.72
C GLU A 76 -3.58 18.86 -3.02
N ALA A 77 -3.54 17.58 -2.69
CA ALA A 77 -2.40 16.74 -3.02
C ALA A 77 -2.18 16.65 -4.55
N ARG A 78 -3.27 16.56 -5.33
CA ARG A 78 -3.19 16.61 -6.80
C ARG A 78 -2.69 17.95 -7.33
N GLU A 79 -3.19 19.05 -6.81
CA GLU A 79 -2.76 20.40 -7.20
C GLU A 79 -1.27 20.63 -6.92
N ARG A 80 -0.76 20.06 -5.83
CA ARG A 80 0.67 20.09 -5.48
C ARG A 80 1.53 19.11 -6.29
N GLY A 81 0.92 18.26 -7.12
CA GLY A 81 1.62 17.21 -7.87
C GLY A 81 2.16 16.08 -6.98
N GLN A 82 1.61 15.92 -5.78
CA GLN A 82 1.99 14.86 -4.86
C GLN A 82 1.40 13.51 -5.28
N ARG A 83 2.08 12.42 -4.91
CA ARG A 83 1.58 11.06 -5.08
C ARG A 83 0.69 10.69 -3.90
N ALA A 84 -0.45 10.07 -4.19
CA ALA A 84 -1.37 9.56 -3.18
C ALA A 84 -1.72 8.10 -3.48
N VAL A 85 -1.86 7.30 -2.42
CA VAL A 85 -2.42 5.95 -2.49
C VAL A 85 -3.73 5.97 -1.72
N ILE A 86 -4.83 5.65 -2.40
CA ILE A 86 -6.18 5.77 -1.84
C ILE A 86 -6.83 4.40 -1.83
N PHE A 87 -7.26 3.94 -0.65
CA PHE A 87 -8.09 2.76 -0.52
C PHE A 87 -9.57 3.18 -0.58
N ASP A 88 -10.19 2.98 -1.75
CA ASP A 88 -11.54 3.43 -2.06
C ASP A 88 -12.52 2.26 -2.15
N LEU A 89 -13.23 1.99 -1.06
CA LEU A 89 -14.23 0.91 -1.00
C LEU A 89 -15.50 1.20 -1.80
N THR A 90 -15.82 2.47 -2.02
CA THR A 90 -17.10 2.89 -2.60
C THR A 90 -16.98 3.35 -4.05
N GLY A 91 -15.77 3.61 -4.51
CA GLY A 91 -15.51 4.19 -5.84
C GLY A 91 -15.70 5.72 -5.89
N ALA A 92 -15.98 6.38 -4.77
CA ALA A 92 -16.26 7.82 -4.74
C ALA A 92 -15.04 8.66 -5.15
N PHE A 93 -13.83 8.24 -4.79
CA PHE A 93 -12.61 8.94 -5.18
C PHE A 93 -12.25 8.65 -6.65
N ILE A 94 -12.51 7.44 -7.12
CA ILE A 94 -12.35 7.09 -8.54
C ILE A 94 -13.29 7.95 -9.38
N GLU A 95 -14.55 8.07 -9.00
CA GLU A 95 -15.53 8.89 -9.70
C GLU A 95 -15.13 10.37 -9.75
N ALA A 96 -14.61 10.91 -8.64
CA ALA A 96 -14.28 12.32 -8.51
C ALA A 96 -12.94 12.70 -9.16
N PHE A 97 -11.94 11.82 -9.16
CA PHE A 97 -10.56 12.20 -9.45
C PHE A 97 -9.86 11.40 -10.54
N TYR A 98 -10.37 10.23 -10.92
CA TYR A 98 -9.64 9.36 -11.83
C TYR A 98 -9.37 10.00 -13.19
N ASP A 99 -8.09 10.06 -13.52
CA ASP A 99 -7.57 10.49 -14.81
C ASP A 99 -6.69 9.36 -15.40
N PRO A 100 -7.12 8.72 -16.52
CA PRO A 100 -6.40 7.59 -17.09
C PRO A 100 -4.98 7.94 -17.57
N ALA A 101 -4.67 9.22 -17.75
CA ALA A 101 -3.32 9.66 -18.15
C ALA A 101 -2.34 9.75 -16.95
N ARG A 102 -2.84 9.74 -15.73
CA ARG A 102 -2.05 10.01 -14.51
C ARG A 102 -2.21 8.98 -13.41
N ASP A 103 -3.39 8.35 -13.32
CA ASP A 103 -3.78 7.54 -12.18
C ASP A 103 -3.86 6.06 -12.54
N ILE A 104 -3.55 5.22 -11.58
CA ILE A 104 -3.59 3.76 -11.71
C ILE A 104 -4.66 3.21 -10.78
N ILE A 105 -5.57 2.39 -11.30
CA ILE A 105 -6.53 1.63 -10.49
C ILE A 105 -5.95 0.24 -10.23
N LEU A 106 -5.71 -0.09 -8.97
CA LEU A 106 -5.26 -1.43 -8.54
C LEU A 106 -6.47 -2.22 -8.01
N ASN A 107 -7.29 -2.73 -8.91
CA ASN A 107 -8.43 -3.56 -8.59
C ASN A 107 -8.55 -4.68 -9.64
N PRO A 108 -8.32 -5.95 -9.30
CA PRO A 108 -8.29 -7.05 -10.27
C PRO A 108 -9.62 -7.31 -10.97
N VAL A 109 -10.74 -6.79 -10.45
CA VAL A 109 -12.07 -6.90 -11.10
C VAL A 109 -12.44 -5.67 -11.93
N ASP A 110 -11.58 -4.65 -11.98
CA ASP A 110 -11.77 -3.46 -12.81
C ASP A 110 -10.99 -3.61 -14.13
N VAL A 111 -11.66 -3.42 -15.25
CA VAL A 111 -11.05 -3.55 -16.60
C VAL A 111 -9.93 -2.53 -16.87
N ARG A 112 -9.85 -1.47 -16.06
CA ARG A 112 -8.81 -0.43 -16.12
C ARG A 112 -7.56 -0.79 -15.30
N CYS A 113 -7.63 -1.88 -14.52
CA CYS A 113 -6.49 -2.35 -13.74
C CYS A 113 -5.36 -2.78 -14.68
N PRO A 114 -4.13 -2.28 -14.52
CA PRO A 114 -3.02 -2.78 -15.29
C PRO A 114 -2.79 -4.27 -14.98
N LEU A 115 -2.32 -5.00 -15.97
CA LEU A 115 -1.93 -6.39 -15.80
C LEU A 115 -0.73 -6.46 -14.85
N TRP A 116 -0.99 -6.96 -13.65
CA TRP A 116 0.04 -7.22 -12.66
C TRP A 116 0.41 -8.71 -12.66
N SER A 117 1.69 -9.00 -12.50
CA SER A 117 2.19 -10.35 -12.30
C SER A 117 3.21 -10.36 -11.17
N VAL A 118 3.16 -11.39 -10.32
CA VAL A 118 4.18 -11.60 -9.28
C VAL A 118 5.58 -11.68 -9.89
N PHE A 119 5.70 -12.15 -11.11
CA PHE A 119 6.97 -12.26 -11.83
C PHE A 119 7.50 -10.93 -12.38
N ASN A 120 6.71 -9.87 -12.39
CA ASN A 120 7.17 -8.52 -12.71
C ASN A 120 7.84 -7.85 -11.51
N ASP A 121 7.37 -8.18 -10.30
CA ASP A 121 7.85 -7.57 -9.08
C ASP A 121 8.91 -8.41 -8.36
N CYS A 122 8.86 -9.75 -8.52
CA CYS A 122 9.76 -10.68 -7.87
C CYS A 122 10.73 -11.31 -8.87
N THR A 123 12.01 -11.17 -8.61
CA THR A 123 13.11 -11.75 -9.43
C THR A 123 14.01 -12.67 -8.63
N THR A 124 13.99 -12.57 -7.31
CA THR A 124 14.80 -13.37 -6.39
C THR A 124 13.93 -14.26 -5.50
N GLU A 125 14.52 -15.33 -4.99
CA GLU A 125 13.85 -16.24 -4.05
C GLU A 125 13.33 -15.52 -2.82
N ALA A 126 14.09 -14.57 -2.26
CA ALA A 126 13.68 -13.77 -1.10
C ALA A 126 12.43 -12.93 -1.38
N GLU A 127 12.31 -12.37 -2.59
CA GLU A 127 11.12 -11.60 -3.01
C GLU A 127 9.90 -12.51 -3.17
N PHE A 128 10.07 -13.72 -3.71
CA PHE A 128 8.98 -14.70 -3.76
C PHE A 128 8.53 -15.16 -2.37
N HIS A 129 9.45 -15.28 -1.41
CA HIS A 129 9.10 -15.53 -0.02
C HIS A 129 8.29 -14.39 0.59
N ALA A 130 8.68 -13.13 0.36
CA ALA A 130 7.92 -11.97 0.83
C ALA A 130 6.52 -11.90 0.19
N ALA A 131 6.40 -12.19 -1.11
CA ALA A 131 5.13 -12.29 -1.80
C ALA A 131 4.25 -13.43 -1.24
N ALA A 132 4.84 -14.59 -0.94
CA ALA A 132 4.14 -15.71 -0.32
C ALA A 132 3.58 -15.35 1.06
N GLU A 133 4.33 -14.60 1.88
CA GLU A 133 3.86 -14.12 3.18
C GLU A 133 2.69 -13.15 3.08
N ALA A 134 2.68 -12.31 2.07
CA ALA A 134 1.60 -11.37 1.82
C ALA A 134 0.32 -12.05 1.30
N LEU A 135 0.46 -13.05 0.41
CA LEU A 135 -0.65 -13.76 -0.20
C LEU A 135 -1.26 -14.84 0.69
N VAL A 136 -0.44 -15.46 1.53
CA VAL A 136 -0.83 -16.50 2.48
C VAL A 136 -0.51 -16.02 3.90
N PRO A 137 -1.35 -15.15 4.48
CA PRO A 137 -1.11 -14.59 5.81
C PRO A 137 -1.18 -15.67 6.90
N HIS A 138 -0.59 -15.39 8.06
CA HIS A 138 -0.75 -16.23 9.24
C HIS A 138 -2.20 -16.17 9.74
N ASP A 139 -2.77 -17.32 10.05
CA ASP A 139 -4.13 -17.47 10.56
C ASP A 139 -4.25 -17.37 12.10
N GLY A 140 -3.20 -16.91 12.77
CA GLY A 140 -3.18 -16.71 14.23
C GLY A 140 -2.56 -17.84 15.02
N GLY A 141 -2.10 -18.90 14.39
CA GLY A 141 -1.35 -20.01 15.01
C GLY A 141 -2.22 -21.21 15.38
N GLY A 142 -1.57 -22.33 15.62
CA GLY A 142 -2.21 -23.62 15.95
C GLY A 142 -1.82 -24.72 14.96
N SER A 143 -2.65 -25.76 14.86
CA SER A 143 -2.40 -26.91 13.96
C SER A 143 -2.38 -26.58 12.48
N GLU A 144 -2.90 -25.41 12.09
CA GLU A 144 -2.94 -24.94 10.72
C GLU A 144 -1.65 -24.25 10.24
N GLN A 145 -0.75 -23.93 11.18
CA GLN A 145 0.53 -23.31 10.84
C GLN A 145 1.36 -24.13 9.84
N PHE A 146 1.28 -25.47 9.96
CA PHE A 146 1.94 -26.37 9.01
C PHE A 146 1.44 -26.15 7.58
N TRP A 147 0.11 -26.06 7.40
CA TRP A 147 -0.48 -25.86 6.08
C TRP A 147 -0.15 -24.50 5.48
N VAL A 148 -0.10 -23.47 6.31
CA VAL A 148 0.34 -22.12 5.87
C VAL A 148 1.79 -22.16 5.37
N LEU A 149 2.68 -22.79 6.13
CA LEU A 149 4.09 -22.90 5.73
C LEU A 149 4.26 -23.75 4.47
N ALA A 150 3.52 -24.87 4.39
CA ALA A 150 3.52 -25.75 3.21
C ALA A 150 3.02 -25.02 1.97
N ALA A 151 1.92 -24.26 2.08
CA ALA A 151 1.38 -23.47 0.97
C ALA A 151 2.37 -22.39 0.50
N ARG A 152 3.01 -21.69 1.42
CA ARG A 152 4.06 -20.70 1.09
C ARG A 152 5.25 -21.34 0.37
N MET A 153 5.72 -22.47 0.88
CA MET A 153 6.84 -23.18 0.28
C MET A 153 6.50 -23.65 -1.13
N LEU A 154 5.33 -24.27 -1.31
CA LEU A 154 4.88 -24.71 -2.64
C LEU A 154 4.72 -23.53 -3.61
N PHE A 155 4.20 -22.41 -3.15
CA PHE A 155 4.09 -21.18 -3.96
C PHE A 155 5.46 -20.70 -4.42
N VAL A 156 6.42 -20.59 -3.51
CA VAL A 156 7.78 -20.10 -3.83
C VAL A 156 8.48 -21.01 -4.83
N GLU A 157 8.48 -22.33 -4.57
CA GLU A 157 9.13 -23.28 -5.46
C GLU A 157 8.48 -23.32 -6.85
N MET A 158 7.15 -23.20 -6.92
CA MET A 158 6.45 -23.11 -8.20
C MET A 158 6.80 -21.83 -8.95
N CYS A 159 6.87 -20.69 -8.25
CA CYS A 159 7.31 -19.43 -8.84
C CYS A 159 8.75 -19.52 -9.39
N LEU A 160 9.67 -20.09 -8.62
CA LEU A 160 11.07 -20.29 -9.05
C LEU A 160 11.16 -21.23 -10.25
N HIS A 161 10.37 -22.31 -10.25
CA HIS A 161 10.30 -23.23 -11.38
C HIS A 161 9.83 -22.53 -12.66
N LEU A 162 8.73 -21.77 -12.57
CA LEU A 162 8.17 -21.05 -13.71
C LEU A 162 9.09 -19.91 -14.18
N ALA A 163 9.73 -19.19 -13.27
CA ALA A 163 10.69 -18.14 -13.62
C ALA A 163 11.89 -18.69 -14.42
N ARG A 164 12.38 -19.88 -14.06
CA ARG A 164 13.46 -20.57 -14.81
C ARG A 164 13.01 -21.07 -16.18
N ALA A 165 11.71 -21.32 -16.37
CA ALA A 165 11.16 -21.84 -17.64
C ALA A 165 11.03 -20.77 -18.73
N GLY A 166 11.18 -19.47 -18.44
CA GLY A 166 11.20 -18.41 -19.43
C GLY A 166 10.21 -17.26 -19.20
N THR A 167 9.00 -17.32 -19.73
CA THR A 167 8.01 -16.24 -19.62
C THR A 167 6.82 -16.65 -18.74
N PRO A 168 6.98 -16.65 -17.42
CA PRO A 168 5.94 -17.09 -16.50
C PRO A 168 4.78 -16.08 -16.43
N THR A 169 3.56 -16.60 -16.27
CA THR A 169 2.36 -15.81 -16.10
C THR A 169 1.63 -16.17 -14.81
N ASN A 170 0.80 -15.26 -14.29
CA ASN A 170 -0.07 -15.58 -13.15
C ASN A 170 -1.04 -16.73 -13.50
N GLU A 171 -1.46 -16.84 -14.77
CA GLU A 171 -2.33 -17.92 -15.23
C GLU A 171 -1.61 -19.28 -15.16
N ASP A 172 -0.36 -19.35 -15.59
CA ASP A 172 0.45 -20.57 -15.48
C ASP A 172 0.64 -20.99 -14.03
N LEU A 173 0.90 -20.01 -13.14
CA LEU A 173 1.01 -20.25 -11.70
C LEU A 173 -0.29 -20.79 -11.13
N ALA A 174 -1.41 -20.10 -11.37
CA ALA A 174 -2.73 -20.52 -10.88
C ALA A 174 -3.11 -21.91 -11.40
N ARG A 175 -2.91 -22.18 -12.69
CA ARG A 175 -3.20 -23.48 -13.29
C ARG A 175 -2.42 -24.60 -12.63
N ARG A 176 -1.13 -24.40 -12.36
CA ARG A 176 -0.31 -25.44 -11.73
C ARG A 176 -0.59 -25.63 -10.25
N LEU A 177 -0.95 -24.58 -9.53
CA LEU A 177 -1.25 -24.68 -8.11
C LEU A 177 -2.70 -25.14 -7.83
N MET A 178 -3.65 -24.82 -8.71
CA MET A 178 -5.09 -25.02 -8.45
C MET A 178 -5.71 -26.14 -9.27
N THR A 179 -5.20 -26.45 -10.47
CA THR A 179 -5.86 -27.37 -11.39
C THR A 179 -4.97 -28.53 -11.85
N ALA A 180 -3.66 -28.48 -11.63
CA ALA A 180 -2.78 -29.57 -12.00
C ALA A 180 -3.00 -30.80 -11.09
N ASP A 181 -2.81 -31.99 -11.67
CA ASP A 181 -2.79 -33.22 -10.90
C ASP A 181 -1.61 -33.23 -9.92
N LEU A 182 -1.83 -33.73 -8.71
CA LEU A 182 -0.79 -33.78 -7.67
C LEU A 182 0.47 -34.53 -8.16
N SER A 183 0.31 -35.53 -8.98
CA SER A 183 1.44 -36.26 -9.60
C SER A 183 2.28 -35.39 -10.54
N GLU A 184 1.67 -34.42 -11.23
CA GLU A 184 2.40 -33.46 -12.07
C GLU A 184 3.14 -32.46 -11.19
N VAL A 185 2.47 -31.93 -10.16
CA VAL A 185 3.08 -31.02 -9.18
C VAL A 185 4.27 -31.70 -8.51
N HIS A 186 4.13 -32.95 -8.07
CA HIS A 186 5.23 -33.72 -7.48
C HIS A 186 6.43 -33.87 -8.44
N LYS A 187 6.19 -34.16 -9.71
CA LYS A 187 7.28 -34.25 -10.71
C LYS A 187 8.04 -32.93 -10.84
N LEU A 188 7.33 -31.80 -10.77
CA LEU A 188 7.95 -30.48 -10.85
C LEU A 188 8.72 -30.11 -9.59
N MET A 189 8.23 -30.53 -8.43
CA MET A 189 8.80 -30.22 -7.12
C MET A 189 9.92 -31.18 -6.70
N ARG A 190 10.17 -32.23 -7.48
CA ARG A 190 11.17 -33.24 -7.14
C ARG A 190 12.57 -32.65 -6.99
N GLY A 191 13.16 -32.92 -5.83
CA GLY A 191 14.47 -32.38 -5.46
C GLY A 191 14.48 -30.92 -4.99
N THR A 192 13.33 -30.29 -4.82
CA THR A 192 13.17 -28.97 -4.20
C THR A 192 12.79 -29.10 -2.71
N MET A 193 12.68 -27.97 -2.02
CA MET A 193 12.20 -27.95 -0.62
C MET A 193 10.74 -28.42 -0.49
N ALA A 194 9.94 -28.33 -1.56
CA ALA A 194 8.56 -28.76 -1.59
C ALA A 194 8.37 -30.26 -1.95
N ASP A 195 9.44 -30.99 -2.28
CA ASP A 195 9.36 -32.40 -2.63
C ASP A 195 8.61 -33.26 -1.57
N PRO A 196 8.93 -33.16 -0.27
CA PRO A 196 8.24 -33.95 0.77
C PRO A 196 6.75 -33.63 0.90
N LEU A 197 6.33 -32.41 0.53
CA LEU A 197 4.94 -31.96 0.64
C LEU A 197 4.04 -32.51 -0.47
N THR A 198 4.63 -32.89 -1.59
CA THR A 198 3.91 -33.32 -2.80
C THR A 198 4.08 -34.81 -3.08
N ALA A 199 4.96 -35.49 -2.35
CA ALA A 199 5.20 -36.94 -2.52
C ALA A 199 3.89 -37.73 -2.26
N PRO A 200 3.53 -38.67 -3.15
CA PRO A 200 2.44 -39.58 -2.88
C PRO A 200 2.75 -40.38 -1.60
N GLU A 201 1.76 -40.48 -0.73
CA GLU A 201 1.88 -41.37 0.45
C GLU A 201 2.23 -42.77 -0.05
N ALA A 202 3.25 -43.35 0.55
CA ALA A 202 3.69 -44.72 0.28
C ALA A 202 2.76 -45.76 0.90
#